data_f73292e1a677011751fb6fd308e7d4bb
#
_entry.id   f73292e1a677011751fb6fd308e7d4bb
#
_cell.length_a   1.000
_cell.length_b   1.000
_cell.length_c   1.000
_cell.angle_alpha   90.00
_cell.angle_beta   90.00
_cell.angle_gamma   90.00
#
_symmetry.space_group_name_H-M   'P 1'
#
loop_
_entity.id
_entity.type
_entity.pdbx_description
1 polymer ?
#
loop_
_entity_poly.entity_id
_entity_poly.type
_entity_poly.pdbx_seq_one_letter_code
_entity_poly.pdbx_strand_id
1 'polypeptide(L)'
;MADCKDKNEKQTPDFLKKAEEFLSSKRRIFLWGAVDDESASKIVQQLLYLDSLNHDDIVLFINSPGGVISSGLAIYDCMNAIKSDVVTVCCGQAAS
;
A
#
# COMPACT_ATOMS: atom_id res chain seq x y z
N MET A 1 5.47 -20.73 -24.20
CA MET A 1 5.81 -20.11 -22.90
C MET A 1 6.25 -18.65 -23.03
N ALA A 2 7.21 -18.39 -23.93
CA ALA A 2 7.66 -17.00 -24.11
C ALA A 2 6.54 -16.10 -24.60
N ASP A 3 5.72 -16.59 -25.54
CA ASP A 3 4.63 -15.79 -26.08
C ASP A 3 3.57 -15.49 -25.03
N CYS A 4 3.23 -16.46 -24.21
CA CYS A 4 2.28 -16.24 -23.12
C CYS A 4 2.83 -15.24 -22.10
N LYS A 5 4.12 -15.33 -21.83
CA LYS A 5 4.78 -14.44 -20.91
C LYS A 5 4.78 -13.01 -21.43
N ASP A 6 5.07 -12.84 -22.71
CA ASP A 6 5.06 -11.52 -23.33
C ASP A 6 3.66 -10.93 -23.34
N LYS A 7 2.65 -11.74 -23.63
CA LYS A 7 1.27 -11.28 -23.61
C LYS A 7 0.86 -10.85 -22.21
N ASN A 8 1.26 -11.60 -21.20
CA ASN A 8 0.96 -11.26 -19.83
C ASN A 8 1.63 -9.95 -19.44
N GLU A 9 2.86 -9.75 -19.86
CA GLU A 9 3.57 -8.50 -19.58
C GLU A 9 2.86 -7.30 -20.19
N LYS A 10 2.29 -7.46 -21.38
CA LYS A 10 1.58 -6.36 -22.03
C LYS A 10 0.23 -6.08 -21.38
N GLN A 11 -0.48 -7.12 -20.95
CA GLN A 11 -1.82 -6.98 -20.37
C GLN A 11 -1.78 -6.68 -18.87
N THR A 12 -0.79 -7.25 -18.19
CA THR A 12 -0.66 -7.13 -16.75
C THR A 12 -0.64 -5.69 -16.26
N PRO A 13 0.13 -4.77 -16.88
CA PRO A 13 0.12 -3.38 -16.41
C PRO A 13 -1.25 -2.73 -16.41
N ASP A 14 -2.05 -2.93 -17.45
CA ASP A 14 -3.40 -2.36 -17.51
C ASP A 14 -4.32 -2.99 -16.48
N PHE A 15 -4.27 -4.29 -16.36
CA PHE A 15 -5.08 -5.01 -15.38
C PHE A 15 -4.71 -4.60 -13.96
N LEU A 16 -3.42 -4.58 -13.65
CA LEU A 16 -2.95 -4.16 -12.33
C LEU A 16 -3.30 -2.73 -12.04
N LYS A 17 -3.18 -1.86 -13.03
CA LYS A 17 -3.53 -0.45 -12.85
C LYS A 17 -5.01 -0.30 -12.52
N LYS A 18 -5.88 -1.00 -13.22
CA LYS A 18 -7.31 -0.97 -12.93
C LYS A 18 -7.62 -1.51 -11.54
N ALA A 19 -6.94 -2.59 -11.15
CA ALA A 19 -7.10 -3.16 -9.81
C ALA A 19 -6.66 -2.17 -8.74
N GLU A 20 -5.52 -1.52 -8.93
CA GLU A 20 -5.02 -0.52 -8.00
C GLU A 20 -5.98 0.66 -7.87
N GLU A 21 -6.50 1.14 -8.98
CA GLU A 21 -7.46 2.25 -8.96
C GLU A 21 -8.74 1.87 -8.24
N PHE A 22 -9.24 0.66 -8.49
CA PHE A 22 -10.43 0.18 -7.83
C PHE A 22 -10.22 0.05 -6.32
N LEU A 23 -9.11 -0.58 -5.92
CA LEU A 23 -8.81 -0.79 -4.51
C LEU A 23 -8.57 0.53 -3.80
N SER A 24 -7.91 1.47 -4.44
CA SER A 24 -7.72 2.80 -3.89
C SER A 24 -9.06 3.51 -3.69
N SER A 25 -9.98 3.36 -4.64
CA SER A 25 -11.32 3.96 -4.51
C SER A 25 -12.10 3.36 -3.33
N LYS A 26 -11.77 2.14 -2.94
CA LYS A 26 -12.36 1.47 -1.76
C LYS A 26 -11.53 1.69 -0.50
N ARG A 27 -10.56 2.59 -0.54
CA ARG A 27 -9.69 2.97 0.58
C ARG A 27 -8.90 1.79 1.13
N ARG A 28 -8.41 0.96 0.22
CA ARG A 28 -7.54 -0.18 0.53
C ARG A 28 -6.19 0.04 -0.08
N ILE A 29 -5.16 -0.04 0.75
CA ILE A 29 -3.78 0.15 0.31
C ILE A 29 -2.92 -1.03 0.79
N PHE A 30 -1.74 -1.16 0.20
CA PHE A 30 -0.90 -2.32 0.41
C PHE A 30 0.53 -1.92 0.74
N LEU A 31 1.08 -2.54 1.78
CA LEU A 31 2.51 -2.50 2.07
C LEU A 31 3.05 -3.89 1.81
N TRP A 32 3.74 -4.05 0.69
CA TRP A 32 4.22 -5.34 0.23
C TRP A 32 5.71 -5.29 0.01
N GLY A 33 6.45 -6.23 0.63
CA GLY A 33 7.88 -6.26 0.52
C GLY A 33 8.58 -5.42 1.59
N ALA A 34 9.84 -5.10 1.36
CA ALA A 34 10.65 -4.40 2.34
C ALA A 34 10.19 -2.97 2.59
N VAL A 35 10.34 -2.53 3.84
CA VAL A 35 10.05 -1.15 4.22
C VAL A 35 11.31 -0.32 4.04
N ASP A 36 11.27 0.60 3.10
CA ASP A 36 12.34 1.55 2.84
C ASP A 36 11.73 2.92 2.55
N ASP A 37 12.58 3.90 2.21
CA ASP A 37 12.09 5.26 1.98
C ASP A 37 11.09 5.32 0.83
N GLU A 38 11.33 4.55 -0.23
CA GLU A 38 10.46 4.57 -1.39
C GLU A 38 9.09 3.98 -1.07
N SER A 39 9.04 2.79 -0.46
CA SER A 39 7.77 2.17 -0.11
C SER A 39 7.02 2.98 0.94
N ALA A 40 7.73 3.51 1.93
CA ALA A 40 7.12 4.34 2.97
C ALA A 40 6.54 5.63 2.40
N SER A 41 7.27 6.27 1.51
CA SER A 41 6.80 7.50 0.86
C SER A 41 5.49 7.27 0.12
N LYS A 42 5.39 6.17 -0.61
CA LYS A 42 4.16 5.85 -1.34
C LYS A 42 2.97 5.61 -0.40
N ILE A 43 3.22 4.91 0.70
CA ILE A 43 2.16 4.66 1.68
C ILE A 43 1.70 5.98 2.32
N VAL A 44 2.64 6.81 2.74
CA VAL A 44 2.32 8.10 3.36
C VAL A 44 1.51 8.98 2.41
N GLN A 45 1.91 9.04 1.14
CA GLN A 45 1.18 9.82 0.15
C GLN A 45 -0.25 9.31 -0.03
N GLN A 46 -0.42 8.00 -0.08
CA GLN A 46 -1.75 7.41 -0.21
C GLN A 46 -2.62 7.69 1.00
N LEU A 47 -2.04 7.57 2.20
CA LEU A 47 -2.77 7.87 3.42
C LEU A 47 -3.25 9.32 3.45
N LEU A 48 -2.36 10.25 3.13
CA LEU A 48 -2.71 11.66 3.12
C LEU A 48 -3.76 11.98 2.06
N TYR A 49 -3.62 11.39 0.89
CA TYR A 49 -4.58 11.59 -0.20
C TYR A 49 -5.97 11.09 0.19
N LEU A 50 -6.05 9.86 0.70
CA LEU A 50 -7.34 9.30 1.09
C LEU A 50 -7.98 10.07 2.25
N ASP A 51 -7.18 10.49 3.21
CA ASP A 51 -7.68 11.28 4.33
C ASP A 51 -8.21 12.65 3.88
N SER A 52 -7.63 13.20 2.80
CA SER A 52 -8.09 14.48 2.25
C SER A 52 -9.46 14.37 1.60
N LEU A 53 -9.85 13.21 1.13
CA LEU A 53 -11.14 13.00 0.47
C LEU A 53 -12.29 12.90 1.48
N ASN A 54 -12.08 12.12 2.51
CA ASN A 54 -13.00 11.98 3.65
C ASN A 54 -12.27 11.23 4.75
N HIS A 55 -12.94 10.99 5.88
CA HIS A 55 -12.31 10.38 7.05
C HIS A 55 -12.83 8.98 7.34
N ASP A 56 -13.37 8.29 6.34
CA ASP A 56 -13.75 6.89 6.48
C ASP A 56 -12.53 6.01 6.71
N ASP A 57 -12.73 4.82 7.23
CA ASP A 57 -11.64 3.91 7.53
C ASP A 57 -10.81 3.58 6.30
N ILE A 58 -9.51 3.46 6.51
CA ILE A 58 -8.57 3.00 5.50
C ILE A 58 -8.08 1.63 5.93
N VAL A 59 -8.00 0.69 5.00
CA VAL A 59 -7.49 -0.65 5.28
C VAL A 59 -6.11 -0.78 4.66
N LEU A 60 -5.13 -1.10 5.49
CA LEU A 60 -3.75 -1.31 5.05
C LEU A 60 -3.43 -2.80 5.16
N PHE A 61 -3.24 -3.43 4.01
CA PHE A 61 -2.82 -4.83 3.95
C PHE A 61 -1.30 -4.88 4.00
N ILE A 62 -0.75 -5.71 4.88
CA ILE A 62 0.68 -5.78 5.14
C ILE A 62 1.21 -7.18 4.86
N ASN A 63 2.23 -7.26 4.03
CA ASN A 63 3.05 -8.45 3.87
C ASN A 63 4.49 -7.98 3.71
N SER A 64 5.21 -7.87 4.83
CA SER A 64 6.54 -7.28 4.82
C SER A 64 7.46 -7.97 5.82
N PRO A 65 8.71 -8.26 5.46
CA PRO A 65 9.72 -8.73 6.41
C PRO A 65 10.24 -7.62 7.32
N GLY A 66 9.75 -6.39 7.14
CA GLY A 66 10.27 -5.23 7.84
C GLY A 66 11.29 -4.49 6.99
N GLY A 67 12.17 -3.74 7.63
CA GLY A 67 13.20 -2.99 6.92
C GLY A 67 13.72 -1.83 7.74
N VAL A 68 13.77 -0.65 7.14
CA VAL A 68 14.33 0.55 7.77
C VAL A 68 13.37 1.07 8.85
N ILE A 69 13.85 1.14 10.08
CA ILE A 69 13.02 1.52 11.23
C ILE A 69 12.45 2.93 11.05
N SER A 70 13.27 3.88 10.63
CA SER A 70 12.79 5.25 10.44
C SER A 70 11.70 5.37 9.38
N SER A 71 11.80 4.58 8.32
CA SER A 71 10.76 4.56 7.28
C SER A 71 9.46 3.96 7.81
N GLY A 72 9.55 2.92 8.61
CA GLY A 72 8.38 2.33 9.26
C GLY A 72 7.72 3.28 10.24
N LEU A 73 8.52 4.02 11.00
CA LEU A 73 8.01 5.02 11.93
C LEU A 73 7.30 6.17 11.19
N ALA A 74 7.79 6.54 10.00
CA ALA A 74 7.13 7.56 9.20
C ALA A 74 5.71 7.14 8.83
N ILE A 75 5.52 5.88 8.46
CA ILE A 75 4.18 5.36 8.18
C ILE A 75 3.31 5.41 9.45
N TYR A 76 3.85 4.93 10.55
CA TYR A 76 3.15 4.89 11.83
C TYR A 76 2.72 6.29 12.27
N ASP A 77 3.64 7.25 12.19
CA ASP A 77 3.33 8.62 12.58
C ASP A 77 2.24 9.22 11.69
N CYS A 78 2.28 8.94 10.40
CA CYS A 78 1.25 9.39 9.48
C CYS A 78 -0.12 8.79 9.84
N MET A 79 -0.15 7.50 10.14
CA MET A 79 -1.39 6.83 10.55
C MET A 79 -2.00 7.47 11.78
N ASN A 80 -1.17 7.95 12.71
CA ASN A 80 -1.65 8.62 13.90
C ASN A 80 -2.02 10.10 13.66
N ALA A 81 -1.41 10.72 12.66
CA ALA A 81 -1.64 12.14 12.38
C ALA A 81 -2.93 12.40 11.60
N ILE A 82 -3.34 11.47 10.75
CA ILE A 82 -4.56 11.64 9.94
C ILE A 82 -5.80 11.36 10.80
N LYS A 83 -6.95 11.85 10.33
CA LYS A 83 -8.22 11.67 11.04
C LYS A 83 -8.89 10.33 10.75
N SER A 84 -8.64 9.76 9.57
CA SER A 84 -9.16 8.45 9.24
C SER A 84 -8.53 7.38 10.14
N ASP A 85 -9.33 6.42 10.57
CA ASP A 85 -8.79 5.25 11.27
C ASP A 85 -8.18 4.30 10.25
N VAL A 86 -7.01 3.75 10.58
CA VAL A 86 -6.33 2.81 9.70
C VAL A 86 -6.41 1.42 10.32
N VAL A 87 -7.09 0.54 9.61
CA VAL A 87 -7.22 -0.88 10.00
C VAL A 87 -6.13 -1.65 9.28
N THR A 88 -5.30 -2.36 10.02
CA THR A 88 -4.22 -3.15 9.43
C THR A 88 -4.61 -4.62 9.34
N VAL A 89 -4.27 -5.24 8.21
CA VAL A 89 -4.51 -6.66 7.99
C VAL A 89 -3.19 -7.31 7.59
N CYS A 90 -2.73 -8.26 8.40
CA CYS A 90 -1.51 -8.99 8.10
C CYS A 90 -1.79 -10.10 7.09
N CYS A 91 -1.15 -10.03 5.94
CA CYS A 91 -1.24 -11.04 4.89
C CYS A 91 0.12 -11.72 4.78
N GLY A 92 0.28 -12.85 5.46
CA GLY A 92 1.54 -13.57 5.45
C GLY A 92 2.45 -13.13 6.56
N GLN A 93 3.06 -11.95 6.44
CA GLN A 93 4.10 -11.53 7.37
C GLN A 93 4.00 -10.04 7.67
N ALA A 94 4.18 -9.68 8.91
CA ALA A 94 4.31 -8.29 9.34
C ALA A 94 5.41 -8.24 10.40
N ALA A 95 6.66 -8.25 9.95
CA ALA A 95 7.81 -8.33 10.85
C ALA A 95 8.42 -6.94 11.06
N SER A 96 9.01 -6.77 12.23
CA SER A 96 9.72 -5.57 12.69
C SER A 96 9.37 -4.28 11.96
#